data_fd2f73b9087e5e27a7c3d08010be3ee0
#
_entry.id   fd2f73b9087e5e27a7c3d08010be3ee0
#
_cell.length_a   1.000
_cell.length_b   1.000
_cell.length_c   1.000
_cell.angle_alpha   90.00
_cell.angle_beta   90.00
_cell.angle_gamma   90.00
#
_symmetry.space_group_name_H-M   'P 1'
#
loop_
_entity.id
_entity.type
_entity.pdbx_description
1 polymer ?
#
loop_
_entity_poly.entity_id
_entity_poly.type
_entity_poly.pdbx_seq_one_letter_code
_entity_poly.pdbx_strand_id
1 'polypeptide(L)'
;MRKYILVLTMFIVVILTACSSPEDKFTSEVTDFNDSTLVDLSEIINQLNTYEEESSKLVSDALTDEELVAFKEEGSELYKLLDKRQEEVDQLSDVRERIDKHKENISNIDINEAESISESDVEGLTDSLSTLSEQTKGLEDNYNNLLENERSYFKSLGEEDADYTLMTEGMTKVNDAYSKVQSNYQDLNKQLGSMSANKETENDTAEGASKEDSLYQVDPETSAIIPLDQETEEKVVLLTIDDAPDGYALEMAHTLKDLDAPAIFFVNGMFLESEEGKAALKEIHDLGFAIGNHTYNHFNLDELTPEDVKLEIVDTSNLIEEVIGEKPKFFRAPFGVNNETSFAVAEELGMTVMNWTYGYDWEEEYQDAASLSQIMTETEMLQNGANLLMHDRMWSSEALSDIVTGLKDQGYGLVDPATIEENGGVSQ
;
A
#
# COMPACT_ATOMS: atom_id res chain seq x y z
N MET A 1 -0.12 -7.21 8.46
CA MET A 1 1.30 -6.84 8.33
C MET A 1 2.10 -8.05 7.86
N ARG A 2 2.52 -8.13 6.63
CA ARG A 2 3.34 -9.24 6.11
C ARG A 2 4.23 -8.80 4.96
N LYS A 3 5.53 -9.09 5.12
CA LYS A 3 6.59 -9.34 4.14
C LYS A 3 6.77 -8.31 3.03
N TYR A 4 7.47 -7.24 3.33
CA TYR A 4 8.14 -6.47 2.30
C TYR A 4 9.37 -7.25 1.80
N ILE A 5 9.22 -8.03 0.74
CA ILE A 5 10.35 -8.47 -0.06
C ILE A 5 10.37 -7.58 -1.30
N LEU A 6 10.96 -6.40 -1.15
CA LEU A 6 11.35 -5.60 -2.31
C LEU A 6 12.57 -6.29 -2.93
N VAL A 7 12.32 -7.27 -3.82
CA VAL A 7 13.39 -7.87 -4.61
C VAL A 7 13.74 -6.90 -5.73
N LEU A 8 14.77 -6.11 -5.47
CA LEU A 8 15.43 -5.27 -6.48
C LEU A 8 16.11 -6.20 -7.52
N THR A 9 15.35 -6.73 -8.48
CA THR A 9 15.89 -7.61 -9.54
C THR A 9 16.60 -6.79 -10.59
N MET A 10 17.91 -6.65 -10.45
CA MET A 10 18.79 -6.13 -11.47
C MET A 10 19.16 -7.26 -12.44
N PHE A 11 18.55 -7.30 -13.63
CA PHE A 11 19.05 -8.15 -14.72
C PHE A 11 20.25 -7.48 -15.38
N ILE A 12 21.45 -8.00 -15.11
CA ILE A 12 22.67 -7.65 -15.84
C ILE A 12 23.14 -8.88 -16.58
N VAL A 13 23.31 -8.72 -17.88
CA VAL A 13 23.95 -9.73 -18.74
C VAL A 13 25.45 -9.77 -18.41
N VAL A 14 25.89 -10.84 -17.76
CA VAL A 14 27.30 -11.06 -17.44
C VAL A 14 28.04 -11.47 -18.70
N ILE A 15 28.92 -10.63 -19.20
CA ILE A 15 30.00 -11.01 -20.12
C ILE A 15 31.24 -11.26 -19.26
N LEU A 16 31.60 -12.55 -19.12
CA LEU A 16 32.83 -12.96 -18.43
C LEU A 16 34.07 -12.62 -19.26
N THR A 17 34.80 -11.55 -18.86
CA THR A 17 36.19 -11.38 -19.21
C THR A 17 36.98 -10.99 -17.98
N ALA A 18 38.08 -11.69 -17.75
CA ALA A 18 38.94 -11.56 -16.58
C ALA A 18 39.78 -10.28 -16.62
N CYS A 19 39.23 -9.21 -16.01
CA CYS A 19 39.83 -8.04 -15.39
C CYS A 19 38.64 -7.25 -14.87
N SER A 20 38.51 -7.04 -13.55
CA SER A 20 37.36 -6.35 -12.99
C SER A 20 37.33 -4.89 -13.43
N SER A 21 36.50 -4.56 -14.44
CA SER A 21 36.23 -3.17 -14.85
C SER A 21 35.56 -2.41 -13.71
N PRO A 22 35.56 -1.06 -13.75
CA PRO A 22 34.76 -0.26 -12.80
C PRO A 22 33.28 -0.70 -12.76
N GLU A 23 32.72 -1.02 -13.93
CA GLU A 23 31.34 -1.51 -14.09
C GLU A 23 31.11 -2.85 -13.38
N ASP A 24 32.06 -3.82 -13.54
CA ASP A 24 31.96 -5.11 -12.88
C ASP A 24 31.97 -4.97 -11.35
N LYS A 25 32.83 -4.06 -10.82
CA LYS A 25 32.89 -3.79 -9.37
C LYS A 25 31.63 -3.13 -8.86
N PHE A 26 31.14 -2.11 -9.55
CA PHE A 26 29.91 -1.41 -9.19
C PHE A 26 28.72 -2.39 -9.18
N THR A 27 28.56 -3.12 -10.26
CA THR A 27 27.52 -4.15 -10.39
C THR A 27 27.60 -5.20 -9.30
N SER A 28 28.81 -5.69 -9.00
CA SER A 28 29.01 -6.69 -7.94
C SER A 28 28.61 -6.16 -6.57
N GLU A 29 28.97 -4.91 -6.23
CA GLU A 29 28.60 -4.30 -4.96
C GLU A 29 27.09 -4.08 -4.84
N VAL A 30 26.43 -3.61 -5.92
CA VAL A 30 24.97 -3.43 -5.96
C VAL A 30 24.26 -4.79 -5.84
N THR A 31 24.77 -5.81 -6.51
CA THR A 31 24.18 -7.17 -6.43
C THR A 31 24.32 -7.73 -5.01
N ASP A 32 25.52 -7.65 -4.42
CA ASP A 32 25.75 -8.17 -3.05
C ASP A 32 24.93 -7.39 -2.01
N PHE A 33 24.78 -6.08 -2.17
CA PHE A 33 23.87 -5.27 -1.34
C PHE A 33 22.44 -5.77 -1.44
N ASN A 34 21.92 -5.98 -2.65
CA ASN A 34 20.54 -6.40 -2.88
C ASN A 34 20.26 -7.83 -2.40
N ASP A 35 21.16 -8.76 -2.72
CA ASP A 35 20.93 -10.19 -2.50
C ASP A 35 21.26 -10.64 -1.05
N SER A 36 21.91 -9.78 -0.27
CA SER A 36 22.35 -10.08 1.09
C SER A 36 21.87 -9.03 2.09
N THR A 37 22.38 -7.79 2.03
CA THR A 37 22.15 -6.77 3.05
C THR A 37 20.70 -6.30 3.09
N LEU A 38 20.09 -6.09 1.92
CA LEU A 38 18.71 -5.67 1.82
C LEU A 38 17.72 -6.78 2.19
N VAL A 39 18.04 -8.02 1.83
CA VAL A 39 17.24 -9.20 2.23
C VAL A 39 17.21 -9.32 3.75
N ASP A 40 18.39 -9.27 4.41
CA ASP A 40 18.47 -9.38 5.88
C ASP A 40 17.73 -8.23 6.57
N LEU A 41 17.84 -6.98 6.07
CA LEU A 41 17.06 -5.85 6.60
C LEU A 41 15.56 -6.11 6.51
N SER A 42 15.10 -6.61 5.38
CA SER A 42 13.69 -6.92 5.14
C SER A 42 13.20 -8.07 6.03
N GLU A 43 14.03 -9.09 6.24
CA GLU A 43 13.69 -10.22 7.13
C GLU A 43 13.56 -9.77 8.59
N ILE A 44 14.48 -8.91 9.09
CA ILE A 44 14.42 -8.35 10.43
C ILE A 44 13.13 -7.53 10.62
N ILE A 45 12.82 -6.63 9.69
CA ILE A 45 11.60 -5.80 9.75
C ILE A 45 10.35 -6.68 9.76
N ASN A 46 10.27 -7.69 8.90
CA ASN A 46 9.14 -8.62 8.86
C ASN A 46 9.01 -9.43 10.16
N GLN A 47 10.13 -9.85 10.76
CA GLN A 47 10.11 -10.59 12.01
C GLN A 47 9.67 -9.72 13.18
N LEU A 48 10.12 -8.45 13.23
CA LEU A 48 9.67 -7.47 14.21
C LEU A 48 8.17 -7.21 14.10
N ASN A 49 7.63 -7.01 12.89
CA ASN A 49 6.20 -6.85 12.66
C ASN A 49 5.41 -8.09 13.14
N THR A 50 5.89 -9.31 12.85
CA THR A 50 5.25 -10.55 13.33
C THR A 50 5.23 -10.60 14.87
N TYR A 51 6.30 -10.21 15.53
CA TYR A 51 6.34 -10.17 16.98
C TYR A 51 5.48 -9.05 17.58
N GLU A 52 5.27 -7.93 16.90
CA GLU A 52 4.34 -6.89 17.33
C GLU A 52 2.88 -7.38 17.34
N GLU A 53 2.46 -8.13 16.31
CA GLU A 53 1.13 -8.77 16.28
C GLU A 53 0.97 -9.78 17.42
N GLU A 54 1.99 -10.64 17.63
CA GLU A 54 1.98 -11.60 18.74
C GLU A 54 1.93 -10.87 20.09
N SER A 55 2.66 -9.76 20.26
CA SER A 55 2.67 -8.94 21.47
C SER A 55 1.29 -8.35 21.77
N SER A 56 0.64 -7.75 20.77
CA SER A 56 -0.70 -7.18 20.89
C SER A 56 -1.71 -8.22 21.39
N LYS A 57 -1.67 -9.43 20.83
CA LYS A 57 -2.52 -10.54 21.27
C LYS A 57 -2.22 -10.99 22.69
N LEU A 58 -0.95 -11.19 23.02
CA LEU A 58 -0.54 -11.61 24.39
C LEU A 58 -0.91 -10.57 25.44
N VAL A 59 -0.75 -9.28 25.15
CA VAL A 59 -1.18 -8.18 26.04
C VAL A 59 -2.68 -8.19 26.23
N SER A 60 -3.46 -8.30 25.13
CA SER A 60 -4.92 -8.38 25.20
C SER A 60 -5.39 -9.57 26.07
N ASP A 61 -4.82 -10.74 25.84
CA ASP A 61 -5.12 -11.95 26.62
C ASP A 61 -4.76 -11.77 28.10
N ALA A 62 -3.58 -11.19 28.40
CA ALA A 62 -3.10 -10.96 29.74
C ALA A 62 -3.94 -9.93 30.53
N LEU A 63 -4.52 -8.94 29.84
CA LEU A 63 -5.42 -7.95 30.46
C LEU A 63 -6.80 -8.53 30.81
N THR A 64 -7.17 -9.70 30.29
CA THR A 64 -8.42 -10.40 30.68
C THR A 64 -8.23 -11.25 31.94
N ASP A 65 -7.01 -11.50 32.39
CA ASP A 65 -6.69 -12.23 33.61
C ASP A 65 -6.83 -11.30 34.84
N GLU A 66 -7.77 -11.57 35.72
CA GLU A 66 -8.01 -10.80 36.94
C GLU A 66 -6.79 -10.73 37.87
N GLU A 67 -5.90 -11.74 37.82
CA GLU A 67 -4.68 -11.79 38.63
C GLU A 67 -3.47 -11.14 37.95
N LEU A 68 -3.54 -10.80 36.66
CA LEU A 68 -2.49 -10.18 35.87
C LEU A 68 -1.16 -10.97 35.94
N VAL A 69 -1.20 -12.28 35.96
CA VAL A 69 -0.03 -13.16 36.19
C VAL A 69 1.04 -12.95 35.13
N ALA A 70 0.66 -12.74 33.85
CA ALA A 70 1.61 -12.54 32.76
C ALA A 70 2.48 -11.29 32.94
N PHE A 71 2.00 -10.26 33.65
CA PHE A 71 2.74 -9.04 33.93
C PHE A 71 3.63 -9.16 35.20
N LYS A 72 3.31 -10.08 36.12
CA LYS A 72 4.06 -10.31 37.37
C LYS A 72 5.26 -11.23 37.18
N GLU A 73 5.20 -12.12 36.21
CA GLU A 73 6.23 -13.15 35.99
C GLU A 73 7.16 -12.75 34.84
N GLU A 74 8.39 -12.32 35.14
CA GLU A 74 9.42 -12.00 34.12
C GLU A 74 9.75 -13.18 33.18
N GLY A 75 9.34 -14.40 33.50
CA GLY A 75 9.46 -15.57 32.64
C GLY A 75 8.24 -15.89 31.79
N SER A 76 7.20 -15.05 31.80
CA SER A 76 6.01 -15.22 30.95
C SER A 76 6.33 -15.11 29.47
N GLU A 77 5.41 -15.58 28.62
CA GLU A 77 5.59 -15.45 27.16
C GLU A 77 5.67 -13.99 26.72
N LEU A 78 5.00 -13.07 27.42
CA LEU A 78 5.05 -11.64 27.16
C LEU A 78 6.47 -11.07 27.27
N TYR A 79 7.19 -11.37 28.37
CA TYR A 79 8.59 -10.92 28.54
C TYR A 79 9.56 -11.64 27.60
N LYS A 80 9.33 -12.92 27.33
CA LYS A 80 10.13 -13.65 26.34
C LYS A 80 9.99 -13.08 24.94
N LEU A 81 8.81 -12.55 24.60
CA LEU A 81 8.60 -11.91 23.31
C LEU A 81 9.34 -10.57 23.22
N LEU A 82 9.38 -9.78 24.30
CA LEU A 82 10.23 -8.59 24.36
C LEU A 82 11.72 -8.93 24.14
N ASP A 83 12.19 -10.05 24.73
CA ASP A 83 13.57 -10.48 24.56
C ASP A 83 13.86 -10.93 23.11
N LYS A 84 12.93 -11.63 22.45
CA LYS A 84 13.05 -11.98 21.03
C LYS A 84 13.09 -10.75 20.12
N ARG A 85 12.22 -9.78 20.38
CA ARG A 85 12.21 -8.51 19.63
C ARG A 85 13.54 -7.77 19.81
N GLN A 86 14.11 -7.78 21.01
CA GLN A 86 15.43 -7.20 21.26
C GLN A 86 16.53 -7.90 20.45
N GLU A 87 16.49 -9.23 20.32
CA GLU A 87 17.45 -10.00 19.53
C GLU A 87 17.40 -9.60 18.04
N GLU A 88 16.22 -9.30 17.49
CA GLU A 88 16.08 -8.80 16.11
C GLU A 88 16.58 -7.36 15.97
N VAL A 89 16.23 -6.49 16.92
CA VAL A 89 16.70 -5.08 16.90
C VAL A 89 18.21 -5.00 16.97
N ASP A 90 18.85 -5.85 17.76
CA ASP A 90 20.31 -5.89 17.88
C ASP A 90 21.01 -6.22 16.54
N GLN A 91 20.33 -6.94 15.61
CA GLN A 91 20.85 -7.26 14.29
C GLN A 91 20.86 -6.05 13.34
N LEU A 92 20.02 -5.03 13.56
CA LEU A 92 20.01 -3.81 12.75
C LEU A 92 21.36 -3.09 12.73
N SER A 93 22.13 -3.16 13.82
CA SER A 93 23.48 -2.61 13.89
C SER A 93 24.42 -3.28 12.86
N ASP A 94 24.39 -4.61 12.76
CA ASP A 94 25.21 -5.37 11.81
C ASP A 94 24.80 -5.07 10.34
N VAL A 95 23.49 -4.94 10.09
CA VAL A 95 22.97 -4.55 8.77
C VAL A 95 23.45 -3.16 8.39
N ARG A 96 23.39 -2.20 9.31
CA ARG A 96 23.86 -0.83 9.09
C ARG A 96 25.37 -0.77 8.80
N GLU A 97 26.19 -1.55 9.52
CA GLU A 97 27.63 -1.65 9.23
C GLU A 97 27.89 -2.17 7.80
N ARG A 98 27.08 -3.12 7.30
CA ARG A 98 27.17 -3.61 5.93
C ARG A 98 26.72 -2.57 4.90
N ILE A 99 25.66 -1.82 5.17
CA ILE A 99 25.24 -0.69 4.31
C ILE A 99 26.38 0.32 4.19
N ASP A 100 26.99 0.72 5.31
CA ASP A 100 28.12 1.66 5.32
C ASP A 100 29.34 1.13 4.57
N LYS A 101 29.59 -0.18 4.63
CA LYS A 101 30.67 -0.84 3.89
C LYS A 101 30.40 -0.83 2.38
N HIS A 102 29.18 -1.14 1.93
CA HIS A 102 28.81 -1.04 0.52
C HIS A 102 28.99 0.39 0.01
N LYS A 103 28.54 1.38 0.77
CA LYS A 103 28.74 2.81 0.47
C LYS A 103 30.24 3.15 0.30
N GLU A 104 31.10 2.69 1.22
CA GLU A 104 32.55 2.91 1.14
C GLU A 104 33.13 2.23 -0.10
N ASN A 105 32.78 0.99 -0.38
CA ASN A 105 33.26 0.24 -1.54
C ASN A 105 32.87 0.93 -2.85
N ILE A 106 31.60 1.35 -2.99
CA ILE A 106 31.08 2.04 -4.17
C ILE A 106 31.79 3.39 -4.36
N SER A 107 31.94 4.20 -3.31
CA SER A 107 32.63 5.50 -3.39
C SER A 107 34.12 5.40 -3.74
N ASN A 108 34.73 4.25 -3.51
CA ASN A 108 36.14 3.99 -3.85
C ASN A 108 36.36 3.41 -5.26
N ILE A 109 35.31 3.24 -6.07
CA ILE A 109 35.45 2.77 -7.45
C ILE A 109 36.07 3.90 -8.31
N ASP A 110 37.17 3.60 -8.96
CA ASP A 110 37.79 4.55 -9.93
C ASP A 110 37.04 4.46 -11.27
N ILE A 111 36.16 5.45 -11.51
CA ILE A 111 35.29 5.51 -12.70
C ILE A 111 35.92 6.25 -13.89
N ASN A 112 37.21 6.68 -13.82
CA ASN A 112 37.83 7.42 -14.93
C ASN A 112 37.91 6.63 -16.24
N GLU A 113 37.86 5.31 -16.18
CA GLU A 113 37.87 4.39 -17.32
C GLU A 113 36.50 3.70 -17.53
N ALA A 114 35.44 4.13 -16.81
CA ALA A 114 34.11 3.60 -16.97
C ALA A 114 33.45 4.15 -18.25
N GLU A 115 32.75 3.26 -18.99
CA GLU A 115 32.02 3.65 -20.20
C GLU A 115 30.54 3.90 -19.94
N SER A 116 29.96 3.23 -18.91
CA SER A 116 28.52 3.22 -18.63
C SER A 116 28.12 3.68 -17.22
N ILE A 117 29.07 4.08 -16.37
CA ILE A 117 28.81 4.59 -15.02
C ILE A 117 29.36 6.01 -14.90
N SER A 118 28.51 6.94 -14.50
CA SER A 118 28.87 8.35 -14.28
C SER A 118 29.20 8.65 -12.80
N GLU A 119 29.86 9.79 -12.55
CA GLU A 119 30.08 10.30 -11.20
C GLU A 119 28.75 10.52 -10.46
N SER A 120 27.70 10.97 -11.18
CA SER A 120 26.37 11.16 -10.64
C SER A 120 25.71 9.86 -10.19
N ASP A 121 25.96 8.73 -10.88
CA ASP A 121 25.41 7.43 -10.50
C ASP A 121 26.03 6.93 -9.18
N VAL A 122 27.35 7.09 -9.04
CA VAL A 122 28.07 6.77 -7.81
C VAL A 122 27.64 7.67 -6.65
N GLU A 123 27.56 8.99 -6.86
CA GLU A 123 27.10 9.94 -5.83
C GLU A 123 25.66 9.66 -5.43
N GLY A 124 24.73 9.49 -6.37
CA GLY A 124 23.32 9.23 -6.09
C GLY A 124 23.11 7.94 -5.28
N LEU A 125 23.84 6.86 -5.61
CA LEU A 125 23.74 5.61 -4.85
C LEU A 125 24.37 5.74 -3.45
N THR A 126 25.54 6.39 -3.33
CA THR A 126 26.18 6.59 -2.02
C THR A 126 25.37 7.49 -1.09
N ASP A 127 24.67 8.50 -1.60
CA ASP A 127 23.74 9.33 -0.86
C ASP A 127 22.50 8.52 -0.40
N SER A 128 21.97 7.68 -1.29
CA SER A 128 20.86 6.78 -0.97
C SER A 128 21.23 5.77 0.13
N LEU A 129 22.41 5.17 0.05
CA LEU A 129 22.92 4.26 1.09
C LEU A 129 23.19 4.99 2.41
N SER A 130 23.64 6.26 2.37
CA SER A 130 23.82 7.09 3.56
C SER A 130 22.48 7.32 4.27
N THR A 131 21.45 7.69 3.50
CA THR A 131 20.10 7.90 4.02
C THR A 131 19.54 6.60 4.62
N LEU A 132 19.71 5.48 3.92
CA LEU A 132 19.26 4.16 4.42
C LEU A 132 19.97 3.78 5.73
N SER A 133 21.27 4.02 5.86
CA SER A 133 22.03 3.78 7.08
C SER A 133 21.52 4.63 8.25
N GLU A 134 21.22 5.92 8.02
CA GLU A 134 20.67 6.82 9.02
C GLU A 134 19.26 6.41 9.46
N GLN A 135 18.41 5.99 8.52
CA GLN A 135 17.05 5.53 8.80
C GLN A 135 17.05 4.19 9.57
N THR A 136 17.94 3.26 9.19
CA THR A 136 18.12 2.00 9.92
C THR A 136 18.55 2.26 11.37
N LYS A 137 19.46 3.24 11.57
CA LYS A 137 19.84 3.67 12.93
C LYS A 137 18.65 4.29 13.68
N GLY A 138 17.87 5.11 13.04
CA GLY A 138 16.65 5.71 13.61
C GLY A 138 15.67 4.63 14.09
N LEU A 139 15.45 3.59 13.28
CA LEU A 139 14.64 2.43 13.65
C LEU A 139 15.22 1.71 14.88
N GLU A 140 16.51 1.38 14.88
CA GLU A 140 17.22 0.74 16.00
C GLU A 140 17.02 1.55 17.30
N ASP A 141 17.29 2.85 17.28
CA ASP A 141 17.20 3.74 18.44
C ASP A 141 15.75 3.84 18.98
N ASN A 142 14.77 4.02 18.10
CA ASN A 142 13.37 4.16 18.49
C ASN A 142 12.74 2.83 18.94
N TYR A 143 13.13 1.72 18.32
CA TYR A 143 12.65 0.40 18.74
C TYR A 143 13.19 -0.01 20.11
N ASN A 144 14.46 0.28 20.37
CA ASN A 144 15.03 0.10 21.72
C ASN A 144 14.26 0.91 22.77
N ASN A 145 13.90 2.16 22.45
CA ASN A 145 13.08 2.98 23.34
C ASN A 145 11.65 2.42 23.52
N LEU A 146 11.05 1.83 22.49
CA LEU A 146 9.76 1.16 22.57
C LEU A 146 9.82 -0.03 23.52
N LEU A 147 10.81 -0.93 23.36
CA LEU A 147 10.96 -2.11 24.20
C LEU A 147 11.23 -1.76 25.68
N GLU A 148 11.99 -0.68 25.94
CA GLU A 148 12.22 -0.17 27.31
C GLU A 148 10.90 0.32 27.95
N ASN A 149 10.09 1.09 27.19
CA ASN A 149 8.79 1.59 27.65
C ASN A 149 7.79 0.45 27.88
N GLU A 150 7.69 -0.51 26.96
CA GLU A 150 6.82 -1.68 27.12
C GLU A 150 7.21 -2.49 28.36
N ARG A 151 8.49 -2.81 28.52
CA ARG A 151 8.99 -3.54 29.69
C ARG A 151 8.70 -2.82 31.00
N SER A 152 8.87 -1.49 31.03
CA SER A 152 8.54 -0.65 32.19
C SER A 152 7.04 -0.65 32.46
N TYR A 153 6.22 -0.52 31.42
CA TYR A 153 4.77 -0.53 31.51
C TYR A 153 4.25 -1.89 32.01
N PHE A 154 4.69 -2.99 31.41
CA PHE A 154 4.27 -4.33 31.85
C PHE A 154 4.64 -4.61 33.32
N LYS A 155 5.82 -4.18 33.72
CA LYS A 155 6.24 -4.30 35.13
C LYS A 155 5.31 -3.50 36.04
N SER A 156 4.94 -2.28 35.66
CA SER A 156 4.02 -1.45 36.45
C SER A 156 2.62 -2.04 36.57
N LEU A 157 2.13 -2.74 35.53
CA LEU A 157 0.85 -3.45 35.58
C LEU A 157 0.86 -4.64 36.54
N GLY A 158 2.02 -5.25 36.78
CA GLY A 158 2.20 -6.37 37.71
C GLY A 158 2.33 -5.97 39.17
N GLU A 159 2.47 -4.69 39.51
CA GLU A 159 2.62 -4.21 40.87
C GLU A 159 1.29 -4.16 41.65
N GLU A 160 1.28 -4.41 42.96
CA GLU A 160 0.08 -4.47 43.82
C GLU A 160 -0.60 -3.09 43.97
N ASP A 161 0.12 -1.99 43.75
CA ASP A 161 -0.32 -0.61 43.87
C ASP A 161 -0.53 0.07 42.50
N ALA A 162 -0.63 -0.72 41.42
CA ALA A 162 -0.95 -0.22 40.10
C ALA A 162 -2.30 0.54 40.11
N ASP A 163 -2.26 1.83 39.81
CA ASP A 163 -3.43 2.69 39.73
C ASP A 163 -3.72 3.14 38.29
N TYR A 164 -4.89 3.72 38.09
CA TYR A 164 -5.32 4.20 36.77
C TYR A 164 -4.37 5.23 36.15
N THR A 165 -3.74 6.08 36.97
CA THR A 165 -2.80 7.12 36.51
C THR A 165 -1.53 6.46 35.95
N LEU A 166 -1.00 5.49 36.65
CA LEU A 166 0.21 4.74 36.26
C LEU A 166 -0.01 3.95 34.97
N MET A 167 -1.20 3.33 34.83
CA MET A 167 -1.62 2.63 33.61
C MET A 167 -1.71 3.61 32.42
N THR A 168 -2.35 4.75 32.59
CA THR A 168 -2.55 5.75 31.52
C THR A 168 -1.22 6.38 31.08
N GLU A 169 -0.36 6.76 32.04
CA GLU A 169 0.96 7.34 31.74
C GLU A 169 1.89 6.32 31.06
N GLY A 170 1.84 5.06 31.48
CA GLY A 170 2.61 3.99 30.87
C GLY A 170 2.18 3.72 29.43
N MET A 171 0.87 3.58 29.20
CA MET A 171 0.30 3.39 27.86
C MET A 171 0.64 4.55 26.94
N THR A 172 0.56 5.80 27.41
CA THR A 172 0.91 6.99 26.61
C THR A 172 2.37 6.92 26.14
N LYS A 173 3.31 6.53 27.01
CA LYS A 173 4.73 6.41 26.64
C LYS A 173 4.98 5.31 25.62
N VAL A 174 4.28 4.18 25.76
CA VAL A 174 4.36 3.08 24.78
C VAL A 174 3.83 3.53 23.42
N ASN A 175 2.65 4.16 23.39
CA ASN A 175 2.07 4.67 22.15
C ASN A 175 2.94 5.73 21.47
N ASP A 176 3.51 6.67 22.23
CA ASP A 176 4.43 7.68 21.69
C ASP A 176 5.72 7.06 21.11
N ALA A 177 6.23 5.99 21.74
CA ALA A 177 7.40 5.28 21.25
C ALA A 177 7.05 4.46 19.99
N TYR A 178 5.90 3.79 20.01
CA TYR A 178 5.38 3.03 18.86
C TYR A 178 5.18 3.91 17.64
N SER A 179 4.58 5.09 17.78
CA SER A 179 4.39 6.04 16.69
C SER A 179 5.71 6.45 16.01
N LYS A 180 6.81 6.53 16.77
CA LYS A 180 8.14 6.82 16.20
C LYS A 180 8.69 5.63 15.41
N VAL A 181 8.49 4.42 15.89
CA VAL A 181 8.87 3.19 15.15
C VAL A 181 8.10 3.12 13.84
N GLN A 182 6.79 3.38 13.84
CA GLN A 182 5.98 3.40 12.63
C GLN A 182 6.46 4.47 11.63
N SER A 183 6.83 5.66 12.11
CA SER A 183 7.44 6.69 11.25
C SER A 183 8.75 6.21 10.61
N ASN A 184 9.60 5.49 11.35
CA ASN A 184 10.84 4.93 10.79
C ASN A 184 10.56 3.87 9.71
N TYR A 185 9.56 3.02 9.89
CA TYR A 185 9.15 2.06 8.84
C TYR A 185 8.70 2.77 7.56
N GLN A 186 7.93 3.86 7.69
CA GLN A 186 7.52 4.66 6.53
C GLN A 186 8.72 5.30 5.81
N ASP A 187 9.65 5.90 6.57
CA ASP A 187 10.85 6.51 6.01
C ASP A 187 11.73 5.49 5.30
N LEU A 188 11.91 4.30 5.89
CA LEU A 188 12.64 3.19 5.27
C LEU A 188 11.98 2.72 3.98
N ASN A 189 10.68 2.51 3.98
CA ASN A 189 9.93 2.09 2.80
C ASN A 189 10.02 3.13 1.67
N LYS A 190 9.91 4.41 2.00
CA LYS A 190 10.07 5.50 1.03
C LYS A 190 11.48 5.53 0.45
N GLN A 191 12.52 5.33 1.27
CA GLN A 191 13.90 5.27 0.80
C GLN A 191 14.13 4.08 -0.13
N LEU A 192 13.66 2.89 0.25
CA LEU A 192 13.75 1.68 -0.56
C LEU A 192 13.00 1.83 -1.89
N GLY A 193 11.82 2.45 -1.87
CA GLY A 193 11.06 2.79 -3.08
C GLY A 193 11.83 3.75 -4.00
N SER A 194 12.45 4.80 -3.46
CA SER A 194 13.25 5.74 -4.26
C SER A 194 14.50 5.12 -4.85
N MET A 195 15.13 4.16 -4.16
CA MET A 195 16.28 3.40 -4.68
C MET A 195 15.86 2.46 -5.82
N SER A 196 14.62 1.99 -5.84
CA SER A 196 14.06 1.22 -6.96
C SER A 196 13.75 2.10 -8.17
N ALA A 197 13.17 3.28 -7.97
CA ALA A 197 12.74 4.20 -9.03
C ALA A 197 13.91 4.83 -9.82
N ASN A 198 15.07 5.06 -9.21
CA ASN A 198 16.26 5.58 -9.90
C ASN A 198 16.83 4.66 -10.99
N LYS A 199 16.21 3.52 -11.21
CA LYS A 199 16.61 2.49 -12.19
C LYS A 199 15.81 2.51 -13.49
N GLU A 200 14.68 3.21 -13.55
CA GLU A 200 13.79 3.20 -14.72
C GLU A 200 14.20 4.14 -15.86
N THR A 201 15.32 4.86 -15.75
CA THR A 201 15.78 5.77 -16.81
C THR A 201 16.60 5.11 -17.94
N GLU A 202 16.87 3.80 -17.89
CA GLU A 202 17.68 3.12 -18.95
C GLU A 202 17.14 1.77 -19.46
N ASN A 203 15.89 1.38 -19.27
CA ASN A 203 15.31 0.28 -20.06
C ASN A 203 13.81 0.49 -20.32
N ASP A 204 13.59 1.10 -21.45
CA ASP A 204 12.33 1.13 -22.18
C ASP A 204 11.90 -0.31 -22.55
N THR A 205 10.94 -0.84 -21.83
CA THR A 205 9.88 -1.79 -22.24
C THR A 205 9.27 -2.52 -21.03
N ALA A 206 8.40 -1.83 -20.29
CA ALA A 206 7.23 -2.41 -19.61
C ALA A 206 6.37 -1.24 -19.05
N GLU A 207 5.22 -1.11 -19.60
CA GLU A 207 4.19 -0.11 -19.49
C GLU A 207 3.87 0.35 -18.06
N GLY A 208 4.49 1.48 -17.64
CA GLY A 208 3.85 2.45 -16.78
C GLY A 208 3.41 3.58 -17.69
N ALA A 209 2.12 3.93 -17.72
CA ALA A 209 1.62 5.01 -18.55
C ALA A 209 2.40 6.30 -18.23
N SER A 210 3.19 6.76 -19.18
CA SER A 210 3.86 8.05 -19.11
C SER A 210 2.81 9.16 -19.15
N LYS A 211 3.11 10.33 -18.63
CA LYS A 211 2.25 11.53 -18.74
C LYS A 211 1.82 11.83 -20.19
N GLU A 212 2.46 11.21 -21.20
CA GLU A 212 2.13 11.28 -22.62
C GLU A 212 0.99 10.32 -23.03
N ASP A 213 0.63 9.33 -22.19
CA ASP A 213 -0.40 8.32 -22.51
C ASP A 213 -1.73 8.54 -21.77
N SER A 214 -1.79 9.50 -20.84
CA SER A 214 -3.03 9.86 -20.14
C SER A 214 -3.99 10.58 -21.10
N LEU A 215 -5.22 10.09 -21.15
CA LEU A 215 -6.29 10.64 -22.00
C LEU A 215 -7.35 11.39 -21.18
N TYR A 216 -7.50 11.03 -19.91
CA TYR A 216 -8.56 11.51 -19.04
C TYR A 216 -8.02 11.97 -17.69
N GLN A 217 -8.81 12.80 -17.00
CA GLN A 217 -8.63 13.15 -15.59
C GLN A 217 -9.96 13.01 -14.85
N VAL A 218 -9.90 12.91 -13.52
CA VAL A 218 -11.08 12.96 -12.66
C VAL A 218 -11.38 14.41 -12.32
N ASP A 219 -12.60 14.86 -12.58
CA ASP A 219 -13.07 16.17 -12.13
C ASP A 219 -13.21 16.18 -10.59
N PRO A 220 -12.50 17.06 -9.89
CA PRO A 220 -12.46 17.02 -8.42
C PRO A 220 -13.77 17.43 -7.73
N GLU A 221 -14.66 18.16 -8.45
CA GLU A 221 -15.95 18.60 -7.89
C GLU A 221 -17.06 17.58 -8.13
N THR A 222 -17.05 16.94 -9.30
CA THR A 222 -18.15 16.08 -9.76
C THR A 222 -17.79 14.60 -9.80
N SER A 223 -16.52 14.27 -9.73
CA SER A 223 -15.96 12.92 -9.97
C SER A 223 -16.24 12.35 -11.36
N ALA A 224 -16.65 13.18 -12.30
CA ALA A 224 -16.79 12.81 -13.70
C ALA A 224 -15.42 12.64 -14.37
N ILE A 225 -15.37 11.81 -15.39
CA ILE A 225 -14.16 11.58 -16.19
C ILE A 225 -14.16 12.57 -17.35
N ILE A 226 -13.18 13.46 -17.39
CA ILE A 226 -13.08 14.50 -18.41
C ILE A 226 -11.85 14.31 -19.30
N PRO A 227 -11.99 14.50 -20.64
CA PRO A 227 -10.86 14.41 -21.54
C PRO A 227 -9.78 15.47 -21.25
N LEU A 228 -8.52 15.10 -21.40
CA LEU A 228 -7.39 16.03 -21.26
C LEU A 228 -7.21 16.94 -22.48
N ASP A 229 -7.69 16.52 -23.63
CA ASP A 229 -7.65 17.31 -24.87
C ASP A 229 -8.93 17.17 -25.72
N GLN A 230 -9.03 17.98 -26.80
CA GLN A 230 -10.21 18.03 -27.66
C GLN A 230 -10.31 16.87 -28.69
N GLU A 231 -9.26 16.06 -28.82
CA GLU A 231 -9.23 14.93 -29.75
C GLU A 231 -9.64 13.63 -29.04
N THR A 232 -9.61 13.62 -27.71
CA THR A 232 -10.02 12.49 -26.86
C THR A 232 -11.56 12.35 -26.84
N GLU A 233 -12.05 11.12 -26.94
CA GLU A 233 -13.49 10.83 -26.93
C GLU A 233 -14.13 11.26 -25.60
N GLU A 234 -15.15 12.13 -25.68
CA GLU A 234 -15.86 12.62 -24.48
C GLU A 234 -17.08 11.77 -24.11
N LYS A 235 -17.63 11.00 -25.08
CA LYS A 235 -18.80 10.14 -24.83
C LYS A 235 -18.38 8.81 -24.24
N VAL A 236 -17.89 8.84 -23.03
CA VAL A 236 -17.36 7.69 -22.29
C VAL A 236 -18.00 7.56 -20.92
N VAL A 237 -17.86 6.40 -20.29
CA VAL A 237 -18.20 6.15 -18.89
C VAL A 237 -17.10 5.31 -18.24
N LEU A 238 -16.92 5.48 -16.93
CA LEU A 238 -16.07 4.65 -16.09
C LEU A 238 -16.94 3.70 -15.25
N LEU A 239 -16.59 2.42 -15.23
CA LEU A 239 -17.24 1.43 -14.37
C LEU A 239 -16.42 1.25 -13.09
N THR A 240 -17.08 1.30 -11.94
CA THR A 240 -16.42 1.06 -10.64
C THR A 240 -17.26 0.16 -9.75
N ILE A 241 -16.57 -0.72 -9.01
CA ILE A 241 -17.18 -1.70 -8.11
C ILE A 241 -16.54 -1.50 -6.73
N ASP A 242 -17.35 -1.14 -5.73
CA ASP A 242 -16.94 -0.97 -4.34
C ASP A 242 -17.22 -2.24 -3.51
N ASP A 243 -16.70 -2.27 -2.29
CA ASP A 243 -16.81 -3.38 -1.33
C ASP A 243 -16.22 -4.70 -1.82
N ALA A 244 -15.20 -4.67 -2.66
CA ALA A 244 -14.57 -5.86 -3.20
C ALA A 244 -13.40 -6.34 -2.30
N PRO A 245 -13.10 -7.66 -2.34
CA PRO A 245 -13.90 -8.77 -2.82
C PRO A 245 -14.72 -9.41 -1.68
N ASP A 246 -16.01 -9.07 -1.57
CA ASP A 246 -16.91 -9.62 -0.54
C ASP A 246 -17.54 -10.98 -0.96
N GLY A 247 -17.97 -11.12 -2.22
CA GLY A 247 -18.58 -12.38 -2.64
C GLY A 247 -18.81 -12.56 -4.13
N TYR A 248 -19.11 -11.51 -4.89
CA TYR A 248 -19.44 -11.56 -6.32
C TYR A 248 -18.41 -10.83 -7.21
N ALA A 249 -17.46 -10.10 -6.63
CA ALA A 249 -16.48 -9.31 -7.37
C ALA A 249 -15.72 -10.13 -8.41
N LEU A 250 -15.32 -11.36 -8.09
CA LEU A 250 -14.62 -12.24 -9.03
C LEU A 250 -15.53 -12.65 -10.20
N GLU A 251 -16.82 -12.96 -9.95
CA GLU A 251 -17.79 -13.24 -11.01
C GLU A 251 -18.04 -12.01 -11.88
N MET A 252 -18.15 -10.82 -11.26
CA MET A 252 -18.24 -9.54 -11.96
C MET A 252 -17.00 -9.29 -12.84
N ALA A 253 -15.80 -9.57 -12.34
CA ALA A 253 -14.56 -9.44 -13.10
C ALA A 253 -14.53 -10.37 -14.33
N HIS A 254 -14.95 -11.63 -14.20
CA HIS A 254 -15.07 -12.52 -15.34
C HIS A 254 -16.08 -12.01 -16.38
N THR A 255 -17.25 -11.54 -15.92
CA THR A 255 -18.28 -10.95 -16.80
C THR A 255 -17.74 -9.74 -17.57
N LEU A 256 -17.06 -8.83 -16.88
CA LEU A 256 -16.44 -7.64 -17.49
C LEU A 256 -15.34 -8.03 -18.48
N LYS A 257 -14.53 -9.04 -18.15
CA LYS A 257 -13.47 -9.55 -19.03
C LYS A 257 -14.06 -10.13 -20.32
N ASP A 258 -15.10 -10.93 -20.21
CA ASP A 258 -15.79 -11.52 -21.39
C ASP A 258 -16.43 -10.46 -22.29
N LEU A 259 -16.80 -9.31 -21.72
CA LEU A 259 -17.38 -8.18 -22.42
C LEU A 259 -16.35 -7.15 -22.90
N ASP A 260 -15.05 -7.38 -22.66
CA ASP A 260 -13.99 -6.40 -22.95
C ASP A 260 -14.34 -5.01 -22.36
N ALA A 261 -14.66 -5.00 -21.06
CA ALA A 261 -15.14 -3.85 -20.32
C ALA A 261 -14.19 -3.54 -19.13
N PRO A 262 -13.29 -2.55 -19.26
CA PRO A 262 -12.40 -2.17 -18.16
C PRO A 262 -13.18 -1.56 -16.99
N ALA A 263 -12.65 -1.75 -15.76
CA ALA A 263 -13.26 -1.22 -14.54
C ALA A 263 -12.20 -1.05 -13.43
N ILE A 264 -12.60 -0.34 -12.36
CA ILE A 264 -11.84 -0.26 -11.11
C ILE A 264 -12.60 -1.05 -10.03
N PHE A 265 -11.89 -1.90 -9.29
CA PHE A 265 -12.40 -2.54 -8.08
C PHE A 265 -11.82 -1.84 -6.86
N PHE A 266 -12.66 -1.22 -6.04
CA PHE A 266 -12.27 -0.58 -4.78
C PHE A 266 -12.37 -1.59 -3.64
N VAL A 267 -11.25 -1.85 -2.99
CA VAL A 267 -11.01 -2.99 -2.11
C VAL A 267 -11.01 -2.56 -0.66
N ASN A 268 -11.75 -3.28 0.19
CA ASN A 268 -11.63 -3.15 1.65
C ASN A 268 -10.63 -4.15 2.23
N GLY A 269 -9.79 -3.67 3.13
CA GLY A 269 -8.76 -4.49 3.77
C GLY A 269 -9.32 -5.69 4.53
N MET A 270 -10.46 -5.54 5.19
CA MET A 270 -11.10 -6.62 5.96
C MET A 270 -11.45 -7.87 5.12
N PHE A 271 -11.75 -7.72 3.83
CA PHE A 271 -12.01 -8.88 2.96
C PHE A 271 -10.73 -9.63 2.58
N LEU A 272 -9.57 -9.00 2.75
CA LEU A 272 -8.27 -9.61 2.49
C LEU A 272 -7.66 -10.32 3.71
N GLU A 273 -8.37 -10.41 4.83
CA GLU A 273 -7.94 -11.22 5.98
C GLU A 273 -7.99 -12.72 5.67
N SER A 274 -8.86 -13.14 4.75
CA SER A 274 -9.00 -14.54 4.31
C SER A 274 -8.13 -14.86 3.09
N GLU A 275 -7.65 -16.09 3.00
CA GLU A 275 -6.93 -16.57 1.80
C GLU A 275 -7.82 -16.59 0.55
N GLU A 276 -9.15 -16.76 0.72
CA GLU A 276 -10.13 -16.68 -0.36
C GLU A 276 -10.23 -15.27 -0.91
N GLY A 277 -10.31 -14.25 -0.05
CA GLY A 277 -10.33 -12.85 -0.48
C GLY A 277 -9.03 -12.43 -1.17
N LYS A 278 -7.87 -12.85 -0.64
CA LYS A 278 -6.57 -12.62 -1.29
C LYS A 278 -6.50 -13.27 -2.67
N ALA A 279 -6.96 -14.51 -2.79
CA ALA A 279 -6.98 -15.21 -4.07
C ALA A 279 -7.91 -14.53 -5.07
N ALA A 280 -9.09 -14.09 -4.63
CA ALA A 280 -10.04 -13.36 -5.48
C ALA A 280 -9.45 -12.02 -5.96
N LEU A 281 -8.84 -11.21 -5.08
CA LEU A 281 -8.17 -9.97 -5.45
C LEU A 281 -7.06 -10.22 -6.46
N LYS A 282 -6.22 -11.24 -6.20
CA LYS A 282 -5.14 -11.58 -7.13
C LYS A 282 -5.67 -11.96 -8.51
N GLU A 283 -6.73 -12.74 -8.58
CA GLU A 283 -7.33 -13.14 -9.87
C GLU A 283 -7.97 -11.95 -10.59
N ILE A 284 -8.67 -11.06 -9.88
CA ILE A 284 -9.22 -9.81 -10.44
C ILE A 284 -8.10 -8.95 -11.07
N HIS A 285 -7.00 -8.79 -10.36
CA HIS A 285 -5.83 -8.08 -10.86
C HIS A 285 -5.18 -8.80 -12.07
N ASP A 286 -4.97 -10.12 -12.00
CA ASP A 286 -4.38 -10.93 -13.09
C ASP A 286 -5.27 -10.91 -14.36
N LEU A 287 -6.58 -10.66 -14.24
CA LEU A 287 -7.50 -10.41 -15.35
C LEU A 287 -7.29 -9.04 -16.01
N GLY A 288 -6.53 -8.13 -15.39
CA GLY A 288 -6.14 -6.82 -15.90
C GLY A 288 -7.01 -5.67 -15.40
N PHE A 289 -7.76 -5.83 -14.31
CA PHE A 289 -8.55 -4.77 -13.71
C PHE A 289 -7.72 -3.89 -12.79
N ALA A 290 -8.02 -2.58 -12.80
CA ALA A 290 -7.43 -1.64 -11.87
C ALA A 290 -7.96 -1.85 -10.44
N ILE A 291 -7.07 -1.70 -9.47
CA ILE A 291 -7.39 -1.86 -8.05
C ILE A 291 -7.29 -0.50 -7.36
N GLY A 292 -8.34 -0.14 -6.62
CA GLY A 292 -8.42 1.03 -5.76
C GLY A 292 -8.53 0.64 -4.29
N ASN A 293 -8.20 1.58 -3.40
CA ASN A 293 -8.33 1.45 -1.96
C ASN A 293 -9.68 1.99 -1.49
N HIS A 294 -10.41 1.20 -0.68
CA HIS A 294 -11.72 1.57 -0.09
C HIS A 294 -11.72 1.52 1.44
N THR A 295 -10.58 1.79 2.06
CA THR A 295 -10.30 1.67 3.50
C THR A 295 -10.35 0.24 4.04
N TYR A 296 -9.91 0.04 5.28
CA TYR A 296 -9.84 -1.29 5.87
C TYR A 296 -11.21 -1.83 6.31
N ASN A 297 -11.89 -1.07 7.18
CA ASN A 297 -13.14 -1.50 7.84
C ASN A 297 -14.41 -0.82 7.29
N HIS A 298 -14.30 -0.02 6.24
CA HIS A 298 -15.41 0.72 5.66
C HIS A 298 -16.09 1.68 6.66
N PHE A 299 -15.32 2.33 7.55
CA PHE A 299 -15.85 3.31 8.49
C PHE A 299 -16.08 4.68 7.83
N ASN A 300 -17.04 5.45 8.39
CA ASN A 300 -17.17 6.85 8.03
C ASN A 300 -15.95 7.63 8.56
N LEU A 301 -15.15 8.19 7.66
CA LEU A 301 -13.87 8.81 8.01
C LEU A 301 -14.01 10.09 8.84
N ASP A 302 -15.16 10.78 8.81
CA ASP A 302 -15.44 11.93 9.66
C ASP A 302 -15.69 11.54 11.14
N GLU A 303 -15.92 10.25 11.42
CA GLU A 303 -16.14 9.75 12.77
C GLU A 303 -14.86 9.21 13.42
N LEU A 304 -13.72 9.21 12.67
CA LEU A 304 -12.45 8.68 13.09
C LEU A 304 -11.47 9.80 13.50
N THR A 305 -10.48 9.44 14.30
CA THR A 305 -9.33 10.32 14.52
C THR A 305 -8.44 10.37 13.28
N PRO A 306 -7.62 11.43 13.09
CA PRO A 306 -6.68 11.46 11.96
C PRO A 306 -5.76 10.25 11.88
N GLU A 307 -5.32 9.73 13.01
CA GLU A 307 -4.50 8.53 13.12
C GLU A 307 -5.25 7.28 12.63
N ASP A 308 -6.52 7.11 13.01
CA ASP A 308 -7.33 5.99 12.58
C ASP A 308 -7.66 6.08 11.07
N VAL A 309 -7.94 7.30 10.56
CA VAL A 309 -8.10 7.52 9.10
C VAL A 309 -6.85 7.10 8.33
N LYS A 310 -5.65 7.46 8.84
CA LYS A 310 -4.40 7.07 8.21
C LYS A 310 -4.24 5.54 8.21
N LEU A 311 -4.53 4.86 9.33
CA LEU A 311 -4.45 3.40 9.42
C LEU A 311 -5.42 2.71 8.45
N GLU A 312 -6.67 3.15 8.39
CA GLU A 312 -7.68 2.64 7.45
C GLU A 312 -7.20 2.64 5.99
N ILE A 313 -6.48 3.66 5.58
CA ILE A 313 -6.01 3.82 4.19
C ILE A 313 -4.66 3.12 3.96
N VAL A 314 -3.69 3.32 4.87
CA VAL A 314 -2.33 2.78 4.72
C VAL A 314 -2.33 1.26 4.82
N ASP A 315 -3.02 0.68 5.82
CA ASP A 315 -3.04 -0.76 6.02
C ASP A 315 -3.71 -1.48 4.84
N THR A 316 -4.78 -0.89 4.28
CA THR A 316 -5.42 -1.41 3.07
C THR A 316 -4.49 -1.34 1.86
N SER A 317 -3.79 -0.21 1.65
CA SER A 317 -2.83 -0.07 0.55
C SER A 317 -1.69 -1.09 0.64
N ASN A 318 -1.16 -1.30 1.85
CA ASN A 318 -0.12 -2.27 2.11
C ASN A 318 -0.59 -3.71 1.85
N LEU A 319 -1.82 -4.03 2.26
CA LEU A 319 -2.39 -5.36 2.08
C LEU A 319 -2.69 -5.65 0.60
N ILE A 320 -3.16 -4.65 -0.15
CA ILE A 320 -3.31 -4.74 -1.60
C ILE A 320 -1.96 -5.01 -2.26
N GLU A 321 -0.93 -4.20 -1.96
CA GLU A 321 0.42 -4.38 -2.49
C GLU A 321 1.01 -5.76 -2.14
N GLU A 322 0.76 -6.27 -0.93
CA GLU A 322 1.17 -7.63 -0.54
C GLU A 322 0.58 -8.69 -1.47
N VAL A 323 -0.68 -8.54 -1.86
CA VAL A 323 -1.41 -9.58 -2.62
C VAL A 323 -1.10 -9.52 -4.10
N ILE A 324 -1.06 -8.31 -4.69
CA ILE A 324 -0.92 -8.15 -6.15
C ILE A 324 0.46 -7.67 -6.60
N GLY A 325 1.33 -7.22 -5.67
CA GLY A 325 2.67 -6.70 -5.97
C GLY A 325 2.71 -5.25 -6.42
N GLU A 326 1.57 -4.56 -6.48
CA GLU A 326 1.43 -3.17 -6.91
C GLU A 326 0.59 -2.37 -5.91
N LYS A 327 0.90 -1.08 -5.73
CA LYS A 327 0.09 -0.17 -4.91
C LYS A 327 -1.21 0.18 -5.63
N PRO A 328 -2.32 0.39 -4.88
CA PRO A 328 -3.54 0.90 -5.49
C PRO A 328 -3.29 2.32 -6.02
N LYS A 329 -3.80 2.60 -7.23
CA LYS A 329 -3.66 3.91 -7.89
C LYS A 329 -4.84 4.84 -7.61
N PHE A 330 -5.93 4.32 -7.08
CA PHE A 330 -7.17 5.05 -6.82
C PHE A 330 -7.59 4.90 -5.36
N PHE A 331 -8.22 5.95 -4.83
CA PHE A 331 -8.81 5.94 -3.51
C PHE A 331 -10.27 6.42 -3.57
N ARG A 332 -11.15 5.71 -2.88
CA ARG A 332 -12.52 6.13 -2.63
C ARG A 332 -12.85 5.97 -1.15
N ALA A 333 -13.24 7.08 -0.51
CA ALA A 333 -13.69 7.02 0.88
C ALA A 333 -15.07 6.35 0.98
N PRO A 334 -15.32 5.53 2.01
CA PRO A 334 -16.67 5.02 2.31
C PRO A 334 -17.70 6.16 2.36
N PHE A 335 -18.89 5.88 1.84
CA PHE A 335 -20.00 6.87 1.78
C PHE A 335 -19.68 8.15 0.99
N GLY A 336 -18.54 8.22 0.29
CA GLY A 336 -18.03 9.42 -0.36
C GLY A 336 -17.55 10.51 0.61
N VAL A 337 -17.37 10.18 1.89
CA VAL A 337 -17.03 11.13 2.95
C VAL A 337 -15.51 11.19 3.11
N ASN A 338 -14.89 12.20 2.49
CA ASN A 338 -13.49 12.52 2.65
C ASN A 338 -13.28 13.63 3.68
N ASN A 339 -12.14 13.63 4.35
CA ASN A 339 -11.69 14.72 5.23
C ASN A 339 -10.25 15.12 4.88
N GLU A 340 -9.72 16.15 5.57
CA GLU A 340 -8.38 16.69 5.33
C GLU A 340 -7.30 15.59 5.40
N THR A 341 -7.43 14.66 6.36
CA THR A 341 -6.48 13.56 6.54
C THR A 341 -6.55 12.55 5.40
N SER A 342 -7.75 12.16 4.95
CA SER A 342 -7.89 11.19 3.86
C SER A 342 -7.31 11.70 2.54
N PHE A 343 -7.52 12.99 2.23
CA PHE A 343 -6.89 13.62 1.06
C PHE A 343 -5.36 13.65 1.18
N ALA A 344 -4.83 14.06 2.35
CA ALA A 344 -3.38 14.13 2.56
C ALA A 344 -2.72 12.74 2.45
N VAL A 345 -3.35 11.70 3.01
CA VAL A 345 -2.84 10.33 2.94
C VAL A 345 -2.92 9.77 1.51
N ALA A 346 -4.02 10.02 0.80
CA ALA A 346 -4.15 9.59 -0.59
C ALA A 346 -3.09 10.27 -1.49
N GLU A 347 -2.82 11.57 -1.27
CA GLU A 347 -1.74 12.30 -1.96
C GLU A 347 -0.36 11.73 -1.61
N GLU A 348 -0.08 11.46 -0.32
CA GLU A 348 1.18 10.86 0.14
C GLU A 348 1.44 9.49 -0.52
N LEU A 349 0.38 8.70 -0.74
CA LEU A 349 0.45 7.38 -1.37
C LEU A 349 0.34 7.42 -2.91
N GLY A 350 0.21 8.60 -3.51
CA GLY A 350 0.12 8.77 -4.96
C GLY A 350 -1.21 8.32 -5.57
N MET A 351 -2.28 8.22 -4.77
CA MET A 351 -3.59 7.76 -5.24
C MET A 351 -4.46 8.91 -5.76
N THR A 352 -5.14 8.69 -6.87
CA THR A 352 -6.18 9.59 -7.38
C THR A 352 -7.47 9.37 -6.60
N VAL A 353 -7.94 10.42 -5.91
CA VAL A 353 -9.20 10.39 -5.15
C VAL A 353 -10.38 10.58 -6.09
N MET A 354 -11.39 9.73 -5.97
CA MET A 354 -12.65 9.89 -6.71
C MET A 354 -13.85 9.37 -5.91
N ASN A 355 -14.99 10.05 -6.05
CA ASN A 355 -16.29 9.51 -5.70
C ASN A 355 -16.96 8.93 -6.97
N TRP A 356 -18.24 9.22 -7.21
CA TRP A 356 -19.02 8.75 -8.36
C TRP A 356 -19.98 9.83 -8.84
N THR A 357 -20.48 9.68 -10.04
CA THR A 357 -21.55 10.56 -10.55
C THR A 357 -22.93 10.01 -10.25
N TYR A 358 -23.12 8.70 -10.36
CA TYR A 358 -24.33 8.01 -9.93
C TYR A 358 -24.12 6.51 -9.69
N GLY A 359 -25.06 5.91 -8.98
CA GLY A 359 -25.25 4.49 -8.73
C GLY A 359 -26.61 4.28 -8.07
N TYR A 360 -27.12 3.05 -8.08
CA TYR A 360 -28.47 2.77 -7.59
C TYR A 360 -28.61 1.44 -6.87
N ASP A 361 -27.62 0.58 -6.86
CA ASP A 361 -27.72 -0.80 -6.37
C ASP A 361 -27.87 -0.96 -4.86
N TRP A 362 -27.71 0.13 -4.09
CA TRP A 362 -28.02 0.16 -2.64
C TRP A 362 -29.47 0.54 -2.34
N GLU A 363 -30.23 1.01 -3.33
CA GLU A 363 -31.64 1.37 -3.16
C GLU A 363 -32.54 0.11 -3.28
N GLU A 364 -33.44 -0.10 -2.32
CA GLU A 364 -34.26 -1.32 -2.23
C GLU A 364 -35.04 -1.63 -3.51
N GLU A 365 -35.49 -0.59 -4.26
CA GLU A 365 -36.25 -0.75 -5.48
C GLU A 365 -35.43 -1.25 -6.68
N TYR A 366 -34.07 -1.21 -6.58
CA TYR A 366 -33.15 -1.64 -7.63
C TYR A 366 -32.31 -2.86 -7.24
N GLN A 367 -32.67 -3.58 -6.18
CA GLN A 367 -31.98 -4.79 -5.75
C GLN A 367 -32.45 -6.05 -6.52
N ASP A 368 -32.68 -5.90 -7.83
CA ASP A 368 -32.84 -6.99 -8.79
C ASP A 368 -32.22 -6.60 -10.14
N ALA A 369 -31.77 -7.62 -10.90
CA ALA A 369 -31.01 -7.40 -12.14
C ALA A 369 -31.76 -6.56 -13.20
N ALA A 370 -33.06 -6.72 -13.34
CA ALA A 370 -33.83 -6.06 -14.40
C ALA A 370 -34.05 -4.58 -14.08
N SER A 371 -34.47 -4.24 -12.85
CA SER A 371 -34.68 -2.85 -12.45
C SER A 371 -33.34 -2.10 -12.38
N LEU A 372 -32.29 -2.76 -11.89
CA LEU A 372 -30.95 -2.15 -11.82
C LEU A 372 -30.39 -1.88 -13.21
N SER A 373 -30.41 -2.85 -14.12
CA SER A 373 -29.87 -2.63 -15.48
C SER A 373 -30.63 -1.54 -16.23
N GLN A 374 -31.94 -1.45 -16.02
CA GLN A 374 -32.75 -0.40 -16.62
C GLN A 374 -32.37 0.98 -16.07
N ILE A 375 -32.35 1.19 -14.75
CA ILE A 375 -32.06 2.50 -14.19
C ILE A 375 -30.62 2.93 -14.46
N MET A 376 -29.65 2.02 -14.41
CA MET A 376 -28.24 2.34 -14.68
C MET A 376 -28.00 2.81 -16.12
N THR A 377 -28.86 2.43 -17.06
CA THR A 377 -28.73 2.78 -18.48
C THR A 377 -29.72 3.84 -18.98
N GLU A 378 -30.80 4.14 -18.22
CA GLU A 378 -31.85 5.06 -18.64
C GLU A 378 -31.97 6.34 -17.77
N THR A 379 -31.16 6.47 -16.71
CA THR A 379 -31.19 7.63 -15.82
C THR A 379 -30.75 8.94 -16.53
N GLU A 380 -31.34 10.07 -16.12
CA GLU A 380 -30.88 11.40 -16.57
C GLU A 380 -29.47 11.75 -16.07
N MET A 381 -28.94 11.00 -15.08
CA MET A 381 -27.57 11.15 -14.56
C MET A 381 -26.51 10.54 -15.48
N LEU A 382 -26.91 9.71 -16.45
CA LEU A 382 -26.01 9.16 -17.45
C LEU A 382 -25.61 10.26 -18.46
N GLN A 383 -24.48 10.87 -18.21
CA GLN A 383 -23.88 11.93 -19.02
C GLN A 383 -22.52 11.47 -19.57
N ASN A 384 -21.96 12.21 -20.53
CA ASN A 384 -20.59 11.99 -20.98
C ASN A 384 -19.62 12.11 -19.78
N GLY A 385 -18.72 11.15 -19.67
CA GLY A 385 -17.78 11.10 -18.55
C GLY A 385 -18.36 10.57 -17.23
N ALA A 386 -19.55 9.97 -17.23
CA ALA A 386 -20.15 9.45 -16.02
C ALA A 386 -19.27 8.36 -15.39
N ASN A 387 -19.09 8.46 -14.06
CA ASN A 387 -18.39 7.50 -13.21
C ASN A 387 -19.44 6.72 -12.42
N LEU A 388 -19.65 5.46 -12.81
CA LEU A 388 -20.73 4.62 -12.32
C LEU A 388 -20.29 3.82 -11.11
N LEU A 389 -21.06 3.94 -10.02
CA LEU A 389 -20.85 3.14 -8.81
C LEU A 389 -21.78 1.91 -8.80
N MET A 390 -21.18 0.77 -8.58
CA MET A 390 -21.83 -0.49 -8.22
C MET A 390 -21.08 -1.10 -7.03
N HIS A 391 -21.70 -2.05 -6.33
CA HIS A 391 -21.06 -2.77 -5.24
C HIS A 391 -20.99 -4.26 -5.55
N ASP A 392 -20.11 -4.96 -4.84
CA ASP A 392 -19.98 -6.42 -4.86
C ASP A 392 -21.24 -7.08 -4.26
N ARG A 393 -22.30 -7.13 -5.06
CA ARG A 393 -23.61 -7.68 -4.67
C ARG A 393 -24.16 -8.59 -5.76
N MET A 394 -24.99 -9.56 -5.36
CA MET A 394 -25.61 -10.53 -6.27
C MET A 394 -26.36 -9.85 -7.43
N TRP A 395 -27.22 -8.90 -7.12
CA TRP A 395 -28.04 -8.20 -8.14
C TRP A 395 -27.20 -7.31 -9.05
N SER A 396 -26.10 -6.75 -8.55
CA SER A 396 -25.14 -6.01 -9.37
C SER A 396 -24.38 -6.94 -10.33
N SER A 397 -23.95 -8.10 -9.86
CA SER A 397 -23.34 -9.15 -10.69
C SER A 397 -24.28 -9.64 -11.79
N GLU A 398 -25.53 -9.93 -11.44
CA GLU A 398 -26.55 -10.39 -12.38
C GLU A 398 -26.95 -9.32 -13.41
N ALA A 399 -26.95 -8.03 -13.05
CA ALA A 399 -27.30 -6.90 -13.94
C ALA A 399 -26.16 -6.48 -14.87
N LEU A 400 -24.90 -6.80 -14.52
CA LEU A 400 -23.69 -6.19 -15.08
C LEU A 400 -23.59 -6.36 -16.61
N SER A 401 -23.91 -7.55 -17.12
CA SER A 401 -23.86 -7.80 -18.58
C SER A 401 -24.85 -6.91 -19.35
N ASP A 402 -26.06 -6.74 -18.82
CA ASP A 402 -27.09 -5.90 -19.47
C ASP A 402 -26.72 -4.40 -19.34
N ILE A 403 -26.13 -3.97 -18.23
CA ILE A 403 -25.64 -2.60 -18.04
C ILE A 403 -24.56 -2.29 -19.08
N VAL A 404 -23.51 -3.11 -19.17
CA VAL A 404 -22.40 -2.91 -20.12
C VAL A 404 -22.89 -2.90 -21.56
N THR A 405 -23.76 -3.83 -21.92
CA THR A 405 -24.34 -3.91 -23.27
C THR A 405 -25.19 -2.68 -23.57
N GLY A 406 -26.05 -2.27 -22.64
CA GLY A 406 -26.93 -1.11 -22.81
C GLY A 406 -26.14 0.21 -22.96
N LEU A 407 -25.03 0.39 -22.26
CA LEU A 407 -24.13 1.53 -22.41
C LEU A 407 -23.44 1.54 -23.78
N LYS A 408 -22.90 0.39 -24.22
CA LYS A 408 -22.29 0.22 -25.54
C LYS A 408 -23.29 0.44 -26.68
N ASP A 409 -24.50 -0.07 -26.55
CA ASP A 409 -25.57 0.11 -27.55
C ASP A 409 -26.00 1.58 -27.69
N GLN A 410 -25.87 2.36 -26.62
CA GLN A 410 -26.09 3.81 -26.64
C GLN A 410 -24.89 4.58 -27.20
N GLY A 411 -23.78 3.90 -27.50
CA GLY A 411 -22.57 4.46 -28.08
C GLY A 411 -21.62 5.09 -27.07
N TYR A 412 -21.67 4.70 -25.79
CA TYR A 412 -20.66 5.08 -24.82
C TYR A 412 -19.43 4.20 -24.98
N GLY A 413 -18.24 4.83 -25.01
CA GLY A 413 -16.97 4.16 -24.79
C GLY A 413 -16.79 3.84 -23.31
N LEU A 414 -16.00 2.81 -22.99
CA LEU A 414 -15.62 2.49 -21.62
C LEU A 414 -14.20 2.95 -21.37
N VAL A 415 -13.99 3.74 -20.31
CA VAL A 415 -12.68 4.29 -19.97
C VAL A 415 -11.79 3.18 -19.41
N ASP A 416 -10.62 3.03 -20.03
CA ASP A 416 -9.54 2.24 -19.42
C ASP A 416 -8.93 3.04 -18.26
N PRO A 417 -8.99 2.53 -17.01
CA PRO A 417 -8.42 3.22 -15.86
C PRO A 417 -6.93 3.57 -16.00
N ALA A 418 -6.17 2.80 -16.77
CA ALA A 418 -4.76 3.07 -17.06
C ALA A 418 -4.54 4.39 -17.82
N THR A 419 -5.58 4.93 -18.50
CA THR A 419 -5.52 6.19 -19.23
C THR A 419 -5.96 7.41 -18.39
N ILE A 420 -6.30 7.22 -17.12
CA ILE A 420 -6.64 8.31 -16.20
C ILE A 420 -5.35 8.87 -15.61
N GLU A 421 -5.17 10.20 -15.67
CA GLU A 421 -4.00 10.88 -15.10
C GLU A 421 -3.91 10.62 -13.59
N GLU A 422 -2.76 10.15 -13.14
CA GLU A 422 -2.47 9.95 -11.72
C GLU A 422 -2.34 11.31 -11.02
N ASN A 423 -2.93 11.45 -9.82
CA ASN A 423 -2.94 12.70 -9.01
C ASN A 423 -3.65 13.91 -9.64
N GLY A 424 -4.49 13.71 -10.67
CA GLY A 424 -5.27 14.78 -11.30
C GLY A 424 -6.43 15.34 -10.47
N GLY A 425 -6.72 14.80 -9.28
CA GLY A 425 -7.94 15.07 -8.53
C GLY A 425 -7.80 15.90 -7.25
N VAL A 426 -6.67 16.56 -6.97
CA VAL A 426 -6.50 17.38 -5.74
C VAL A 426 -6.26 18.85 -6.08
N SER A 427 -7.32 19.60 -6.28
CA SER A 427 -7.32 21.04 -6.03
C SER A 427 -8.51 21.37 -5.14
N GLN A 428 -8.21 21.84 -3.93
CA GLN A 428 -9.19 22.50 -3.06
C GLN A 428 -9.75 23.74 -3.71
#